data_48d2659cc0ca968fa1af35c18bb457a1
#
_entry.id   48d2659cc0ca968fa1af35c18bb457a1
#
_cell.length_a   1.000
_cell.length_b   1.000
_cell.length_c   1.000
_cell.angle_alpha   90.00
_cell.angle_beta   90.00
_cell.angle_gamma   90.00
#
_symmetry.space_group_name_H-M   'P 1'
#
loop_
_entity.id
_entity.type
_entity.pdbx_description
1 polymer ?
#
loop_
_entity_poly.entity_id
_entity_poly.type
_entity_poly.pdbx_seq_one_letter_code
_entity_poly.pdbx_strand_id
1 'polypeptide(L)'
;MSIEIKEIKKLNPLHLSQCIEISNCLFGKGYHSEKYFLNKNIVKIVALKKNNIIGFFIGKKEIKNVVIDCIAIKRNWQKKSIGTKLMAFYFQKFLNSKDKVVAYAWKIKNKMPAGKINYKFGLKPVENMVKIWKDKCNVSFRCSSYNESCICECVKFSN
;
A
#
# COMPACT_ATOMS: atom_id res chain seq x y z
N MET A 1 9.05 -17.15 16.88
CA MET A 1 8.13 -17.39 15.73
C MET A 1 8.40 -16.36 14.65
N SER A 2 8.75 -16.83 13.44
CA SER A 2 9.11 -16.00 12.30
C SER A 2 7.87 -15.40 11.62
N ILE A 3 8.07 -14.26 10.94
CA ILE A 3 7.10 -13.67 10.02
C ILE A 3 7.45 -14.20 8.63
N GLU A 4 6.48 -14.81 7.96
CA GLU A 4 6.60 -15.29 6.59
C GLU A 4 6.18 -14.17 5.62
N ILE A 5 6.97 -13.92 4.58
CA ILE A 5 6.63 -13.01 3.47
C ILE A 5 6.47 -13.86 2.21
N LYS A 6 5.30 -13.77 1.58
CA LYS A 6 5.05 -14.49 0.33
C LYS A 6 4.07 -13.79 -0.61
N GLU A 7 4.19 -14.10 -1.89
CA GLU A 7 3.17 -13.77 -2.88
C GLU A 7 1.95 -14.67 -2.71
N ILE A 8 0.76 -14.08 -2.86
CA ILE A 8 -0.50 -14.83 -2.93
C ILE A 8 -1.23 -14.46 -4.22
N LYS A 9 -1.38 -15.44 -5.12
CA LYS A 9 -2.13 -15.25 -6.38
C LYS A 9 -3.64 -15.19 -6.12
N LYS A 10 -4.16 -16.03 -5.21
CA LYS A 10 -5.57 -16.11 -4.84
C LYS A 10 -5.71 -16.06 -3.31
N LEU A 11 -6.41 -15.05 -2.82
CA LEU A 11 -6.76 -14.95 -1.40
C LEU A 11 -7.91 -15.92 -1.09
N ASN A 12 -7.80 -16.69 -0.02
CA ASN A 12 -8.93 -17.39 0.56
C ASN A 12 -9.85 -16.41 1.31
N PRO A 13 -11.09 -16.80 1.69
CA PRO A 13 -12.03 -15.88 2.35
C PRO A 13 -11.48 -15.25 3.63
N LEU A 14 -10.75 -16.01 4.46
CA LEU A 14 -10.13 -15.49 5.69
C LEU A 14 -9.08 -14.41 5.38
N HIS A 15 -8.16 -14.68 4.45
CA HIS A 15 -7.12 -13.74 4.08
C HIS A 15 -7.69 -12.47 3.39
N LEU A 16 -8.74 -12.64 2.57
CA LEU A 16 -9.45 -11.52 1.95
C LEU A 16 -10.07 -10.60 3.01
N SER A 17 -10.81 -11.18 3.96
CA SER A 17 -11.40 -10.46 5.09
C SER A 17 -10.34 -9.69 5.90
N GLN A 18 -9.19 -10.32 6.19
CA GLN A 18 -8.09 -9.69 6.92
C GLN A 18 -7.46 -8.53 6.14
N CYS A 19 -7.29 -8.63 4.82
CA CYS A 19 -6.80 -7.52 3.99
C CYS A 19 -7.77 -6.34 4.02
N ILE A 20 -9.08 -6.59 3.90
CA ILE A 20 -10.12 -5.57 3.96
C ILE A 20 -10.14 -4.89 5.33
N GLU A 21 -10.06 -5.67 6.41
CA GLU A 21 -9.99 -5.14 7.78
C GLU A 21 -8.79 -4.20 7.97
N ILE A 22 -7.60 -4.61 7.52
CA ILE A 22 -6.39 -3.79 7.60
C ILE A 22 -6.56 -2.50 6.79
N SER A 23 -7.10 -2.60 5.57
CA SER A 23 -7.36 -1.45 4.71
C SER A 23 -8.34 -0.48 5.36
N ASN A 24 -9.47 -0.96 5.86
CA ASN A 24 -10.50 -0.16 6.51
C ASN A 24 -9.96 0.57 7.76
N CYS A 25 -9.12 -0.10 8.54
CA CYS A 25 -8.52 0.46 9.74
C CYS A 25 -7.51 1.58 9.45
N LEU A 26 -6.77 1.50 8.33
CA LEU A 26 -5.69 2.43 8.01
C LEU A 26 -6.11 3.56 7.09
N PHE A 27 -6.95 3.28 6.10
CA PHE A 27 -7.30 4.23 5.04
C PHE A 27 -8.74 4.72 5.15
N GLY A 28 -9.61 3.95 5.81
CA GLY A 28 -11.02 4.23 5.95
C GLY A 28 -11.92 3.18 5.29
N LYS A 29 -13.13 3.03 5.83
CA LYS A 29 -14.08 2.00 5.41
C LYS A 29 -14.45 2.16 3.93
N GLY A 30 -14.22 1.11 3.15
CA GLY A 30 -14.55 1.05 1.73
C GLY A 30 -13.45 1.56 0.79
N TYR A 31 -12.28 1.96 1.30
CA TYR A 31 -11.17 2.42 0.45
C TYR A 31 -10.72 1.36 -0.56
N HIS A 32 -10.54 0.13 -0.12
CA HIS A 32 -10.34 -1.02 -1.00
C HIS A 32 -11.52 -1.99 -0.89
N SER A 33 -12.12 -2.33 -2.02
CA SER A 33 -13.21 -3.31 -2.10
C SER A 33 -12.67 -4.74 -2.22
N GLU A 34 -13.53 -5.75 -2.05
CA GLU A 34 -13.20 -7.14 -2.38
C GLU A 34 -12.73 -7.30 -3.82
N LYS A 35 -13.43 -6.66 -4.77
CA LYS A 35 -13.07 -6.67 -6.20
C LYS A 35 -11.64 -6.18 -6.43
N TYR A 36 -11.17 -5.20 -5.66
CA TYR A 36 -9.79 -4.73 -5.73
C TYR A 36 -8.80 -5.83 -5.38
N PHE A 37 -8.99 -6.52 -4.25
CA PHE A 37 -8.09 -7.59 -3.83
C PHE A 37 -8.20 -8.86 -4.68
N LEU A 38 -9.35 -9.12 -5.32
CA LEU A 38 -9.57 -10.26 -6.21
C LEU A 38 -9.05 -10.02 -7.63
N ASN A 39 -8.62 -8.79 -7.96
CA ASN A 39 -8.06 -8.47 -9.27
C ASN A 39 -6.80 -9.33 -9.54
N LYS A 40 -6.80 -10.01 -10.70
CA LYS A 40 -5.68 -10.90 -11.13
C LYS A 40 -4.49 -10.11 -11.67
N ASN A 41 -4.68 -8.85 -12.06
CA ASN A 41 -3.65 -8.01 -12.68
C ASN A 41 -2.78 -7.26 -11.65
N ILE A 42 -2.98 -7.52 -10.37
CA ILE A 42 -2.16 -6.96 -9.29
C ILE A 42 -1.32 -8.05 -8.62
N VAL A 43 -0.10 -7.68 -8.24
CA VAL A 43 0.76 -8.51 -7.40
C VAL A 43 0.39 -8.27 -5.95
N LYS A 44 0.05 -9.35 -5.25
CA LYS A 44 -0.29 -9.35 -3.82
C LYS A 44 0.80 -10.07 -3.03
N ILE A 45 1.46 -9.35 -2.15
CA ILE A 45 2.44 -9.91 -1.22
C ILE A 45 1.94 -9.69 0.20
N VAL A 46 1.97 -10.72 1.01
CA VAL A 46 1.49 -10.67 2.39
C VAL A 46 2.57 -10.99 3.39
N ALA A 47 2.46 -10.40 4.57
CA ALA A 47 3.19 -10.79 5.75
C ALA A 47 2.26 -11.59 6.67
N LEU A 48 2.66 -12.81 7.01
CA LEU A 48 1.89 -13.76 7.80
C LEU A 48 2.54 -14.03 9.15
N LYS A 49 1.71 -14.12 10.16
CA LYS A 49 2.07 -14.63 11.50
C LYS A 49 1.05 -15.68 11.91
N LYS A 50 1.48 -16.94 12.12
CA LYS A 50 0.56 -18.07 12.41
C LYS A 50 -0.63 -18.10 11.46
N ASN A 51 -0.38 -18.06 10.15
CA ASN A 51 -1.39 -18.05 9.08
C ASN A 51 -2.35 -16.83 9.05
N ASN A 52 -2.14 -15.82 9.88
CA ASN A 52 -2.92 -14.58 9.85
C ASN A 52 -2.16 -13.47 9.12
N ILE A 53 -2.83 -12.74 8.25
CA ILE A 53 -2.25 -11.56 7.59
C ILE A 53 -2.09 -10.43 8.61
N ILE A 54 -0.86 -9.95 8.75
CA ILE A 54 -0.49 -8.82 9.60
C ILE A 54 -0.10 -7.59 8.78
N GLY A 55 0.03 -7.75 7.47
CA GLY A 55 0.28 -6.67 6.52
C GLY A 55 0.28 -7.19 5.09
N PHE A 56 0.12 -6.26 4.14
CA PHE A 56 0.16 -6.57 2.73
C PHE A 56 0.82 -5.45 1.91
N PHE A 57 1.25 -5.82 0.71
CA PHE A 57 1.78 -4.95 -0.33
C PHE A 57 1.03 -5.25 -1.62
N ILE A 58 0.66 -4.21 -2.35
CA ILE A 58 0.06 -4.32 -3.68
C ILE A 58 0.92 -3.57 -4.68
N GLY A 59 1.31 -4.28 -5.74
CA GLY A 59 1.99 -3.72 -6.89
C GLY A 59 1.20 -3.95 -8.17
N LYS A 60 1.40 -3.07 -9.15
CA LYS A 60 0.83 -3.18 -10.49
C LYS A 60 1.91 -3.00 -11.52
N LYS A 61 1.87 -3.77 -12.60
CA LYS A 61 2.71 -3.52 -13.78
C LYS A 61 1.87 -2.79 -14.82
N GLU A 62 2.31 -1.61 -15.20
CA GLU A 62 1.73 -0.80 -16.28
C GLU A 62 2.67 -0.83 -17.50
N ILE A 63 2.24 -0.28 -18.64
CA ILE A 63 2.98 -0.33 -19.90
C ILE A 63 4.40 0.24 -19.76
N LYS A 64 4.56 1.34 -19.02
CA LYS A 64 5.83 2.05 -18.88
C LYS A 64 6.39 2.06 -17.46
N ASN A 65 5.62 1.63 -16.47
CA ASN A 65 5.96 1.77 -15.07
C ASN A 65 5.57 0.54 -14.27
N VAL A 66 6.25 0.36 -13.16
CA VAL A 66 5.80 -0.49 -12.07
C VAL A 66 5.28 0.41 -10.97
N VAL A 67 4.03 0.26 -10.59
CA VAL A 67 3.37 1.10 -9.59
C VAL A 67 3.31 0.37 -8.26
N ILE A 68 3.83 0.99 -7.21
CA ILE A 68 3.59 0.61 -5.82
C ILE A 68 2.27 1.26 -5.41
N ASP A 69 1.21 0.45 -5.39
CA ASP A 69 -0.14 0.96 -5.17
C ASP A 69 -0.46 1.11 -3.68
N CYS A 70 -0.07 0.13 -2.86
CA CYS A 70 -0.36 0.16 -1.43
C CYS A 70 0.61 -0.69 -0.60
N ILE A 71 0.99 -0.19 0.56
CA ILE A 71 1.63 -0.94 1.65
C ILE A 71 0.84 -0.69 2.93
N ALA A 72 0.33 -1.74 3.55
CA ALA A 72 -0.48 -1.65 4.74
C ALA A 72 -0.04 -2.67 5.81
N ILE A 73 0.17 -2.21 7.03
CA ILE A 73 0.60 -3.04 8.16
C ILE A 73 -0.34 -2.79 9.34
N LYS A 74 -0.89 -3.84 9.96
CA LYS A 74 -1.69 -3.73 11.20
C LYS A 74 -0.98 -2.86 12.23
N ARG A 75 -1.69 -1.97 12.92
CA ARG A 75 -1.11 -0.94 13.80
C ARG A 75 -0.14 -1.50 14.83
N ASN A 76 -0.48 -2.60 15.48
CA ASN A 76 0.36 -3.28 16.48
C ASN A 76 1.59 -4.01 15.90
N TRP A 77 1.68 -4.11 14.56
CA TRP A 77 2.80 -4.68 13.83
C TRP A 77 3.64 -3.65 13.09
N GLN A 78 3.29 -2.37 13.15
CA GLN A 78 4.08 -1.28 12.56
C GLN A 78 5.42 -1.10 13.29
N LYS A 79 6.36 -0.38 12.66
CA LYS A 79 7.72 -0.11 13.19
C LYS A 79 8.58 -1.36 13.48
N LYS A 80 8.22 -2.53 12.92
CA LYS A 80 8.93 -3.81 13.01
C LYS A 80 9.54 -4.24 11.67
N SER A 81 9.86 -3.29 10.81
CA SER A 81 10.45 -3.49 9.47
C SER A 81 9.63 -4.37 8.50
N ILE A 82 8.37 -4.66 8.80
CA ILE A 82 7.53 -5.54 7.95
C ILE A 82 7.29 -4.91 6.59
N GLY A 83 6.96 -3.62 6.53
CA GLY A 83 6.79 -2.90 5.26
C GLY A 83 8.06 -2.92 4.40
N THR A 84 9.23 -2.77 5.03
CA THR A 84 10.53 -2.90 4.34
C THR A 84 10.73 -4.30 3.76
N LYS A 85 10.38 -5.35 4.50
CA LYS A 85 10.50 -6.73 4.03
C LYS A 85 9.55 -7.03 2.87
N LEU A 86 8.30 -6.53 2.92
CA LEU A 86 7.34 -6.65 1.83
C LEU A 86 7.85 -5.97 0.56
N MET A 87 8.35 -4.74 0.68
CA MET A 87 8.89 -4.00 -0.46
C MET A 87 10.17 -4.62 -1.02
N ALA A 88 11.08 -5.10 -0.16
CA ALA A 88 12.28 -5.82 -0.58
C ALA A 88 11.93 -7.09 -1.37
N PHE A 89 10.97 -7.88 -0.89
CA PHE A 89 10.50 -9.07 -1.60
C PHE A 89 9.98 -8.72 -3.00
N TYR A 90 9.19 -7.63 -3.12
CA TYR A 90 8.68 -7.17 -4.41
C TYR A 90 9.81 -6.74 -5.36
N PHE A 91 10.74 -5.92 -4.87
CA PHE A 91 11.88 -5.45 -5.66
C PHE A 91 12.75 -6.61 -6.15
N GLN A 92 13.06 -7.56 -5.27
CA GLN A 92 13.88 -8.72 -5.61
C GLN A 92 13.21 -9.64 -6.64
N LYS A 93 11.89 -9.84 -6.55
CA LYS A 93 11.19 -10.84 -7.35
C LYS A 93 10.61 -10.30 -8.65
N PHE A 94 10.19 -9.04 -8.69
CA PHE A 94 9.36 -8.51 -9.78
C PHE A 94 9.96 -7.33 -10.55
N LEU A 95 11.04 -6.72 -10.05
CA LEU A 95 11.68 -5.59 -10.72
C LEU A 95 12.91 -6.03 -11.51
N ASN A 96 13.03 -5.44 -12.71
CA ASN A 96 14.25 -5.45 -13.50
C ASN A 96 14.96 -4.11 -13.36
N SER A 97 16.26 -4.06 -13.64
CA SER A 97 17.09 -2.85 -13.54
C SER A 97 16.61 -1.68 -14.42
N LYS A 98 15.81 -1.95 -15.44
CA LYS A 98 15.25 -0.94 -16.37
C LYS A 98 13.84 -0.48 -16.01
N ASP A 99 13.19 -1.09 -15.02
CA ASP A 99 11.82 -0.73 -14.66
C ASP A 99 11.80 0.64 -13.98
N LYS A 100 10.93 1.52 -14.47
CA LYS A 100 10.61 2.76 -13.78
C LYS A 100 9.58 2.48 -12.70
N VAL A 101 9.96 2.73 -11.46
CA VAL A 101 9.08 2.52 -10.29
C VAL A 101 8.41 3.84 -9.94
N VAL A 102 7.10 3.78 -9.72
CA VAL A 102 6.29 4.90 -9.25
C VAL A 102 5.57 4.49 -7.98
N ALA A 103 5.57 5.35 -6.98
CA ALA A 103 4.82 5.16 -5.74
C ALA A 103 4.07 6.44 -5.37
N TYR A 104 2.87 6.28 -4.82
CA TYR A 104 2.06 7.41 -4.35
C TYR A 104 1.97 7.35 -2.83
N ALA A 105 2.54 8.35 -2.17
CA ALA A 105 2.55 8.44 -0.71
C ALA A 105 1.50 9.45 -0.24
N TRP A 106 0.55 8.95 0.55
CA TRP A 106 -0.38 9.81 1.27
C TRP A 106 0.34 10.66 2.30
N LYS A 107 0.07 11.95 2.30
CA LYS A 107 0.63 12.93 3.22
C LYS A 107 -0.48 13.73 3.88
N ILE A 108 -0.43 13.88 5.19
CA ILE A 108 -1.31 14.76 5.96
C ILE A 108 -0.47 15.60 6.91
N LYS A 109 -0.57 16.93 6.77
CA LYS A 109 0.34 17.85 7.46
C LYS A 109 1.80 17.42 7.24
N ASN A 110 2.57 17.23 8.31
CA ASN A 110 3.98 16.80 8.25
C ASN A 110 4.18 15.28 8.31
N LYS A 111 3.10 14.49 8.22
CA LYS A 111 3.17 13.03 8.33
C LYS A 111 3.01 12.39 6.95
N MET A 112 3.99 11.60 6.55
CA MET A 112 4.00 10.81 5.31
C MET A 112 4.51 9.40 5.64
N PRO A 113 3.62 8.47 6.06
CA PRO A 113 4.01 7.15 6.57
C PRO A 113 4.86 6.33 5.60
N ALA A 114 4.54 6.37 4.29
CA ALA A 114 5.30 5.65 3.27
C ALA A 114 6.60 6.34 2.82
N GLY A 115 6.82 7.60 3.20
CA GLY A 115 7.98 8.37 2.72
C GLY A 115 9.31 7.72 3.06
N LYS A 116 9.51 7.34 4.33
CA LYS A 116 10.77 6.70 4.78
C LYS A 116 11.08 5.41 4.03
N ILE A 117 10.08 4.60 3.74
CA ILE A 117 10.30 3.35 3.01
C ILE A 117 10.60 3.63 1.54
N ASN A 118 9.93 4.59 0.91
CA ASN A 118 10.22 4.99 -0.47
C ASN A 118 11.66 5.47 -0.60
N TYR A 119 12.12 6.37 0.26
CA TYR A 119 13.52 6.83 0.28
C TYR A 119 14.51 5.67 0.45
N LYS A 120 14.23 4.73 1.35
CA LYS A 120 15.10 3.57 1.60
C LYS A 120 15.31 2.71 0.35
N PHE A 121 14.34 2.69 -0.55
CA PHE A 121 14.41 1.95 -1.82
C PHE A 121 14.81 2.83 -3.02
N GLY A 122 15.42 3.98 -2.75
CA GLY A 122 15.99 4.87 -3.77
C GLY A 122 14.96 5.70 -4.53
N LEU A 123 13.68 5.66 -4.14
CA LEU A 123 12.66 6.48 -4.75
C LEU A 123 12.74 7.91 -4.21
N LYS A 124 12.65 8.90 -5.09
CA LYS A 124 12.70 10.33 -4.75
C LYS A 124 11.34 10.98 -5.03
N PRO A 125 10.94 11.99 -4.26
CA PRO A 125 9.73 12.75 -4.56
C PRO A 125 9.94 13.53 -5.87
N VAL A 126 9.00 13.37 -6.81
CA VAL A 126 9.05 14.03 -8.12
C VAL A 126 7.89 14.98 -8.33
N GLU A 127 6.80 14.83 -7.59
CA GLU A 127 5.62 15.67 -7.73
C GLU A 127 4.82 15.71 -6.43
N ASN A 128 4.29 16.87 -6.07
CA ASN A 128 3.32 17.02 -4.97
C ASN A 128 1.93 17.29 -5.57
N MET A 129 1.05 16.31 -5.45
CA MET A 129 -0.31 16.34 -6.02
C MET A 129 -1.30 16.71 -4.92
N VAL A 130 -1.90 17.87 -5.01
CA VAL A 130 -2.84 18.36 -4.00
C VAL A 130 -4.22 17.73 -4.20
N LYS A 131 -4.80 17.19 -3.13
CA LYS A 131 -6.21 16.76 -3.07
C LYS A 131 -6.67 15.75 -4.12
N ILE A 132 -5.81 14.83 -4.57
CA ILE A 132 -6.18 13.81 -5.58
C ILE A 132 -7.30 12.87 -5.13
N TRP A 133 -7.56 12.77 -3.83
CA TRP A 133 -8.67 11.98 -3.28
C TRP A 133 -9.91 12.79 -2.94
N LYS A 134 -9.93 14.12 -3.20
CA LYS A 134 -11.01 15.02 -2.80
C LYS A 134 -12.39 14.50 -3.23
N ASP A 135 -12.51 14.08 -4.49
CA ASP A 135 -13.78 13.63 -5.05
C ASP A 135 -14.21 12.23 -4.58
N LYS A 136 -13.31 11.50 -3.92
CA LYS A 136 -13.56 10.17 -3.39
C LYS A 136 -13.72 10.16 -1.86
N CYS A 137 -13.09 11.11 -1.17
CA CYS A 137 -13.16 11.23 0.29
C CYS A 137 -14.59 11.47 0.75
N ASN A 138 -15.10 10.57 1.61
CA ASN A 138 -16.47 10.54 2.12
C ASN A 138 -17.58 10.45 1.08
N VAL A 139 -17.23 10.15 -0.19
CA VAL A 139 -18.16 9.79 -1.25
C VAL A 139 -18.09 8.28 -1.51
N SER A 140 -16.92 7.79 -1.93
CA SER A 140 -16.69 6.36 -2.23
C SER A 140 -16.18 5.56 -1.03
N PHE A 141 -15.56 6.22 -0.06
CA PHE A 141 -15.08 5.58 1.17
C PHE A 141 -15.09 6.58 2.34
N ARG A 142 -15.19 6.07 3.57
CA ARG A 142 -15.12 6.89 4.78
C ARG A 142 -13.67 7.07 5.20
N CYS A 143 -13.09 8.22 4.84
CA CYS A 143 -11.69 8.55 5.16
C CYS A 143 -11.49 8.67 6.68
N SER A 144 -10.48 7.98 7.22
CA SER A 144 -10.13 8.04 8.65
C SER A 144 -9.59 9.39 9.12
N SER A 145 -9.22 10.28 8.20
CA SER A 145 -8.63 11.60 8.48
C SER A 145 -9.48 12.76 7.95
N TYR A 146 -10.72 12.46 7.53
CA TYR A 146 -11.64 13.49 7.07
C TYR A 146 -12.21 14.25 8.26
N ASN A 147 -12.08 15.56 8.21
CA ASN A 147 -12.71 16.47 9.16
C ASN A 147 -13.23 17.68 8.37
N GLU A 148 -14.55 17.68 8.07
CA GLU A 148 -15.25 18.68 7.27
C GLU A 148 -14.76 18.83 5.82
N SER A 149 -13.48 18.68 5.57
CA SER A 149 -12.87 18.75 4.24
C SER A 149 -11.70 17.80 4.07
N CYS A 150 -11.36 17.46 2.81
CA CYS A 150 -10.16 16.71 2.47
C CYS A 150 -8.93 17.62 2.56
N ILE A 151 -8.03 17.32 3.50
CA ILE A 151 -6.76 18.04 3.72
C ILE A 151 -5.54 17.24 3.32
N CYS A 152 -5.74 16.08 2.71
CA CYS A 152 -4.65 15.19 2.31
C CYS A 152 -3.95 15.70 1.06
N GLU A 153 -2.64 15.46 1.01
CA GLU A 153 -1.80 15.61 -0.17
C GLU A 153 -1.30 14.22 -0.61
N CYS A 154 -0.89 14.13 -1.86
CA CYS A 154 -0.21 12.97 -2.41
C CYS A 154 1.17 13.37 -2.91
N VAL A 155 2.20 12.69 -2.45
CA VAL A 155 3.54 12.84 -2.99
C VAL A 155 3.84 11.66 -3.91
N LYS A 156 4.10 11.94 -5.18
CA LYS A 156 4.55 10.95 -6.15
C LYS A 156 6.05 10.78 -6.03
N PHE A 157 6.47 9.54 -5.89
CA PHE A 157 7.86 9.12 -5.87
C PHE A 157 8.21 8.36 -7.14
N SER A 158 9.47 8.47 -7.59
CA SER A 158 10.03 7.65 -8.66
C SER A 158 11.52 7.44 -8.47
N ASN A 159 12.09 6.38 -9.10
CA ASN A 159 13.53 6.21 -9.28
C ASN A 159 14.03 7.01 -10.45
#